data_452a7bdb585cb4b85f9d3bbd089dd365
#
_entry.id   452a7bdb585cb4b85f9d3bbd089dd365
#
_cell.length_a   1.000
_cell.length_b   1.000
_cell.length_c   1.000
_cell.angle_alpha   90.00
_cell.angle_beta   90.00
_cell.angle_gamma   90.00
#
_symmetry.space_group_name_H-M   'P 1'
#
loop_
_entity.id
_entity.type
_entity.pdbx_description
1 polymer ?
#
loop_
_entity_poly.entity_id
_entity_poly.type
_entity_poly.pdbx_seq_one_letter_code
_entity_poly.pdbx_strand_id
1 'polypeptide(L)'
;MYATPATVEAMLANPDTMIQVLQAFKDEREQRLALETKVVADAPKVAFADAVETSTDSCLVGQLAKIIRQNGYEIGANRLFEYLRKDGYLCRAGSNRNMPTQRSMEAGWFEVKESVLENPDGSIRVVRTPKVTGRGQIYFVNKFLRPEAVRSESASGTREVII
;
A
#
# COMPACT_ATOMS: atom_id res chain seq x y z
N MET A 1 13.68 -12.36 35.15
CA MET A 1 13.46 -11.95 36.56
C MET A 1 12.85 -13.17 37.28
N TYR A 2 13.61 -13.83 38.13
CA TYR A 2 13.12 -14.99 38.86
C TYR A 2 12.38 -14.51 40.12
N ALA A 3 11.15 -15.02 40.32
CA ALA A 3 10.40 -14.74 41.50
C ALA A 3 11.15 -15.33 42.73
N THR A 4 11.49 -14.52 43.70
CA THR A 4 12.09 -15.00 44.94
C THR A 4 11.06 -15.75 45.78
N PRO A 5 11.46 -16.70 46.64
CA PRO A 5 10.53 -17.44 47.51
C PRO A 5 9.63 -16.52 48.36
N ALA A 6 10.16 -15.39 48.83
CA ALA A 6 9.40 -14.39 49.57
C ALA A 6 8.28 -13.73 48.73
N THR A 7 8.49 -13.57 47.42
CA THR A 7 7.48 -13.00 46.50
C THR A 7 6.35 -13.99 46.26
N VAL A 8 6.66 -15.29 46.20
CA VAL A 8 5.68 -16.36 46.05
C VAL A 8 4.84 -16.50 47.33
N GLU A 9 5.47 -16.43 48.51
CA GLU A 9 4.75 -16.44 49.79
C GLU A 9 3.81 -15.24 49.95
N ALA A 10 4.25 -14.05 49.56
CA ALA A 10 3.42 -12.84 49.59
C ALA A 10 2.24 -12.93 48.61
N MET A 11 2.40 -13.58 47.46
CA MET A 11 1.33 -13.83 46.50
C MET A 11 0.33 -14.87 47.01
N LEU A 12 0.79 -15.89 47.71
CA LEU A 12 -0.05 -16.91 48.34
C LEU A 12 -0.86 -16.36 49.52
N ALA A 13 -0.35 -15.37 50.22
CA ALA A 13 -1.02 -14.72 51.33
C ALA A 13 -2.17 -13.79 50.91
N ASN A 14 -2.18 -13.34 49.63
CA ASN A 14 -3.24 -12.49 49.11
C ASN A 14 -3.77 -13.05 47.79
N PRO A 15 -4.87 -13.85 47.79
CA PRO A 15 -5.43 -14.50 46.64
C PRO A 15 -5.91 -13.50 45.58
N ASP A 16 -6.33 -12.30 45.94
CA ASP A 16 -6.78 -11.28 45.00
C ASP A 16 -5.63 -10.76 44.11
N THR A 17 -4.45 -10.59 44.67
CA THR A 17 -3.24 -10.20 43.94
C THR A 17 -2.83 -11.30 42.95
N MET A 18 -2.96 -12.57 43.36
CA MET A 18 -2.66 -13.71 42.50
C MET A 18 -3.62 -13.79 41.31
N ILE A 19 -4.91 -13.55 41.54
CA ILE A 19 -5.93 -13.51 40.50
C ILE A 19 -5.62 -12.39 39.49
N GLN A 20 -5.26 -11.19 39.95
CA GLN A 20 -4.89 -10.07 39.09
C GLN A 20 -3.66 -10.38 38.21
N VAL A 21 -2.64 -11.00 38.80
CA VAL A 21 -1.43 -11.41 38.06
C VAL A 21 -1.76 -12.47 36.99
N LEU A 22 -2.58 -13.47 37.35
CA LEU A 22 -2.99 -14.51 36.39
C LEU A 22 -3.86 -13.95 35.27
N GLN A 23 -4.73 -13.00 35.58
CA GLN A 23 -5.53 -12.30 34.53
C GLN A 23 -4.64 -11.50 33.59
N ALA A 24 -3.68 -10.73 34.12
CA ALA A 24 -2.73 -9.99 33.32
C ALA A 24 -1.89 -10.92 32.41
N PHE A 25 -1.47 -12.07 32.92
CA PHE A 25 -0.77 -13.10 32.15
C PHE A 25 -1.64 -13.69 31.04
N LYS A 26 -2.90 -13.94 31.34
CA LYS A 26 -3.86 -14.45 30.36
C LYS A 26 -4.07 -13.44 29.23
N ASP A 27 -4.29 -12.17 29.57
CA ASP A 27 -4.52 -11.09 28.61
C ASP A 27 -3.27 -10.89 27.73
N GLU A 28 -2.07 -10.89 28.31
CA GLU A 28 -0.82 -10.79 27.56
C GLU A 28 -0.63 -11.97 26.60
N ARG A 29 -0.95 -13.19 27.03
CA ARG A 29 -0.87 -14.39 26.22
C ARG A 29 -1.85 -14.33 25.04
N GLU A 30 -3.08 -13.90 25.28
CA GLU A 30 -4.09 -13.75 24.24
C GLU A 30 -3.68 -12.68 23.21
N GLN A 31 -3.14 -11.56 23.66
CA GLN A 31 -2.61 -10.51 22.78
C GLN A 31 -1.42 -11.01 21.95
N ARG A 32 -0.51 -11.76 22.55
CA ARG A 32 0.62 -12.36 21.84
C ARG A 32 0.18 -13.32 20.76
N LEU A 33 -0.75 -14.24 21.07
CA LEU A 33 -1.30 -15.20 20.12
C LEU A 33 -2.04 -14.49 18.98
N ALA A 34 -2.79 -13.43 19.27
CA ALA A 34 -3.47 -12.64 18.25
C ALA A 34 -2.47 -11.94 17.32
N LEU A 35 -1.39 -11.38 17.85
CA LEU A 35 -0.32 -10.76 17.08
C LEU A 35 0.44 -11.79 16.24
N GLU A 36 0.79 -12.94 16.79
CA GLU A 36 1.46 -14.03 16.08
C GLU A 36 0.60 -14.54 14.91
N THR A 37 -0.70 -14.74 15.15
CA THR A 37 -1.64 -15.15 14.10
C THR A 37 -1.72 -14.10 12.97
N LYS A 38 -1.72 -12.82 13.34
CA LYS A 38 -1.73 -11.73 12.37
C LYS A 38 -0.42 -11.66 11.57
N VAL A 39 0.72 -11.83 12.22
CA VAL A 39 2.03 -11.87 11.56
C VAL A 39 2.11 -13.02 10.56
N VAL A 40 1.65 -14.21 10.94
CA VAL A 40 1.63 -15.38 10.03
C VAL A 40 0.68 -15.16 8.85
N ALA A 41 -0.48 -14.55 9.08
CA ALA A 41 -1.45 -14.25 8.02
C ALA A 41 -0.94 -13.17 7.05
N ASP A 42 -0.16 -12.22 7.53
CA ASP A 42 0.38 -11.12 6.72
C ASP A 42 1.75 -11.45 6.08
N ALA A 43 2.45 -12.49 6.57
CA ALA A 43 3.76 -12.89 6.06
C ALA A 43 3.82 -13.09 4.53
N PRO A 44 2.87 -13.77 3.86
CA PRO A 44 2.90 -13.92 2.41
C PRO A 44 2.68 -12.58 1.68
N LYS A 45 1.95 -11.65 2.26
CA LYS A 45 1.73 -10.31 1.70
C LYS A 45 2.99 -9.45 1.79
N VAL A 46 3.72 -9.57 2.89
CA VAL A 46 5.00 -8.87 3.10
C VAL A 46 6.06 -9.43 2.16
N ALA A 47 6.18 -10.74 2.03
CA ALA A 47 7.13 -11.37 1.12
C ALA A 47 6.87 -11.01 -0.34
N PHE A 48 5.60 -10.91 -0.76
CA PHE A 48 5.25 -10.44 -2.09
C PHE A 48 5.61 -8.95 -2.27
N ALA A 49 5.31 -8.11 -1.27
CA ALA A 49 5.66 -6.70 -1.29
C ALA A 49 7.17 -6.50 -1.42
N ASP A 50 7.97 -7.19 -0.63
CA ASP A 50 9.43 -7.12 -0.68
C ASP A 50 9.98 -7.59 -2.02
N ALA A 51 9.45 -8.69 -2.57
CA ALA A 51 9.86 -9.20 -3.88
C ALA A 51 9.54 -8.24 -5.02
N VAL A 52 8.41 -7.53 -4.96
CA VAL A 52 8.02 -6.53 -5.97
C VAL A 52 8.77 -5.21 -5.77
N GLU A 53 9.05 -4.80 -4.53
CA GLU A 53 9.81 -3.58 -4.23
C GLU A 53 11.27 -3.68 -4.69
N THR A 54 11.87 -4.86 -4.55
CA THR A 54 13.24 -5.14 -5.02
C THR A 54 13.32 -5.44 -6.51
N SER A 55 12.18 -5.75 -7.17
CA SER A 55 12.18 -5.95 -8.60
C SER A 55 12.35 -4.62 -9.33
N THR A 56 13.35 -4.56 -10.18
CA THR A 56 13.61 -3.43 -11.10
C THR A 56 12.55 -3.36 -12.22
N ASP A 57 11.60 -4.29 -12.23
CA ASP A 57 10.62 -4.42 -13.31
C ASP A 57 9.43 -3.50 -13.08
N SER A 58 9.40 -2.45 -13.86
CA SER A 58 8.24 -1.58 -13.98
C SER A 58 7.19 -2.18 -14.91
N CYS A 59 5.92 -2.04 -14.57
CA CYS A 59 4.82 -2.52 -15.38
C CYS A 59 4.02 -1.38 -16.03
N LEU A 60 3.31 -1.70 -17.10
CA LEU A 60 2.36 -0.77 -17.71
C LEU A 60 1.13 -0.59 -16.80
N VAL A 61 0.49 0.58 -16.85
CA VAL A 61 -0.75 0.86 -16.09
C VAL A 61 -1.84 -0.17 -16.38
N GLY A 62 -1.92 -0.67 -17.63
CA GLY A 62 -2.84 -1.76 -17.98
C GLY A 62 -2.52 -3.10 -17.30
N GLN A 63 -1.24 -3.38 -17.09
CA GLN A 63 -0.80 -4.56 -16.33
C GLN A 63 -1.09 -4.41 -14.85
N LEU A 64 -0.89 -3.23 -14.28
CA LEU A 64 -1.27 -2.92 -12.91
C LEU A 64 -2.78 -3.15 -12.69
N ALA A 65 -3.63 -2.77 -13.63
CA ALA A 65 -5.07 -3.04 -13.53
C ALA A 65 -5.38 -4.54 -13.45
N LYS A 66 -4.64 -5.37 -14.17
CA LYS A 66 -4.77 -6.84 -14.08
C LYS A 66 -4.32 -7.37 -12.71
N ILE A 67 -3.22 -6.84 -12.17
CA ILE A 67 -2.72 -7.21 -10.84
C ILE A 67 -3.74 -6.84 -9.77
N ILE A 68 -4.30 -5.63 -9.81
CA ILE A 68 -5.34 -5.19 -8.87
C ILE A 68 -6.58 -6.09 -8.96
N ARG A 69 -6.99 -6.47 -10.18
CA ARG A 69 -8.11 -7.37 -10.40
C ARG A 69 -7.85 -8.78 -9.84
N GLN A 70 -6.65 -9.31 -10.00
CA GLN A 70 -6.27 -10.61 -9.43
C GLN A 70 -6.29 -10.62 -7.90
N ASN A 71 -6.08 -9.46 -7.29
CA ASN A 71 -6.16 -9.28 -5.84
C ASN A 71 -7.57 -8.99 -5.31
N GLY A 72 -8.60 -9.09 -6.16
CA GLY A 72 -10.00 -9.06 -5.74
C GLY A 72 -10.73 -7.73 -5.96
N TYR A 73 -10.10 -6.73 -6.58
CA TYR A 73 -10.76 -5.47 -6.92
C TYR A 73 -10.95 -5.35 -8.43
N GLU A 74 -12.21 -5.41 -8.89
CA GLU A 74 -12.52 -5.34 -10.32
C GLU A 74 -12.32 -3.93 -10.90
N ILE A 75 -11.19 -3.71 -11.53
CA ILE A 75 -10.89 -2.50 -12.25
C ILE A 75 -10.26 -2.82 -13.62
N GLY A 76 -10.75 -2.15 -14.66
CA GLY A 76 -10.16 -2.21 -15.99
C GLY A 76 -9.13 -1.10 -16.21
N ALA A 77 -8.28 -1.26 -17.21
CA ALA A 77 -7.23 -0.28 -17.53
C ALA A 77 -7.77 1.15 -17.72
N ASN A 78 -8.89 1.33 -18.45
CA ASN A 78 -9.48 2.64 -18.70
C ASN A 78 -9.95 3.32 -17.40
N ARG A 79 -10.63 2.57 -16.53
CA ARG A 79 -11.08 3.07 -15.23
C ARG A 79 -9.90 3.41 -14.31
N LEU A 80 -8.84 2.61 -14.36
CA LEU A 80 -7.63 2.89 -13.61
C LEU A 80 -6.95 4.17 -14.10
N PHE A 81 -6.83 4.39 -15.40
CA PHE A 81 -6.33 5.65 -15.96
C PHE A 81 -7.18 6.85 -15.53
N GLU A 82 -8.49 6.69 -15.55
CA GLU A 82 -9.44 7.72 -15.12
C GLU A 82 -9.27 8.08 -13.66
N TYR A 83 -9.17 7.07 -12.80
CA TYR A 83 -8.90 7.23 -11.38
C TYR A 83 -7.56 7.94 -11.13
N LEU A 84 -6.49 7.48 -11.77
CA LEU A 84 -5.16 8.07 -11.62
C LEU A 84 -5.09 9.53 -12.08
N ARG A 85 -5.86 9.90 -13.10
CA ARG A 85 -6.01 11.30 -13.53
C ARG A 85 -6.85 12.12 -12.56
N LYS A 86 -7.93 11.55 -12.03
CA LYS A 86 -8.84 12.22 -11.08
C LYS A 86 -8.12 12.56 -9.80
N ASP A 87 -7.36 11.62 -9.26
CA ASP A 87 -6.60 11.77 -8.01
C ASP A 87 -5.26 12.50 -8.18
N GLY A 88 -4.94 12.95 -9.39
CA GLY A 88 -3.74 13.76 -9.64
C GLY A 88 -2.42 12.99 -9.71
N TYR A 89 -2.48 11.68 -9.89
CA TYR A 89 -1.28 10.87 -10.15
C TYR A 89 -0.77 11.00 -11.58
N LEU A 90 -1.71 11.14 -12.53
CA LEU A 90 -1.43 11.38 -13.94
C LEU A 90 -2.02 12.70 -14.40
N CYS A 91 -1.39 13.31 -15.38
CA CYS A 91 -1.86 14.54 -16.01
C CYS A 91 -3.19 14.29 -16.74
N ARG A 92 -4.13 15.23 -16.60
CA ARG A 92 -5.50 15.11 -17.12
C ARG A 92 -5.62 15.44 -18.58
N ALA A 93 -4.87 16.40 -19.07
CA ALA A 93 -5.06 17.00 -20.42
C ALA A 93 -3.72 17.43 -21.04
N GLY A 94 -3.82 17.87 -22.30
CA GLY A 94 -2.69 18.40 -23.08
C GLY A 94 -1.78 17.30 -23.64
N SER A 95 -0.62 17.70 -24.11
CA SER A 95 0.42 16.81 -24.68
C SER A 95 0.95 15.80 -23.66
N ASN A 96 0.83 16.13 -22.36
CA ASN A 96 1.28 15.30 -21.25
C ASN A 96 0.14 14.44 -20.65
N ARG A 97 -0.99 14.31 -21.31
CA ARG A 97 -2.08 13.45 -20.84
C ARG A 97 -1.58 12.03 -20.56
N ASN A 98 -1.96 11.49 -19.41
CA ASN A 98 -1.51 10.20 -18.89
C ASN A 98 -0.03 10.12 -18.48
N MET A 99 0.73 11.20 -18.56
CA MET A 99 2.07 11.27 -18.02
C MET A 99 2.01 11.47 -16.49
N PRO A 100 2.96 10.91 -15.74
CA PRO A 100 3.01 11.11 -14.29
C PRO A 100 3.14 12.58 -13.94
N THR A 101 2.45 13.00 -12.89
CA THR A 101 2.65 14.32 -12.30
C THR A 101 3.99 14.38 -11.56
N GLN A 102 4.50 15.59 -11.33
CA GLN A 102 5.76 15.79 -10.58
C GLN A 102 5.71 15.09 -9.21
N ARG A 103 4.60 15.23 -8.49
CA ARG A 103 4.37 14.54 -7.20
C ARG A 103 4.52 13.02 -7.31
N SER A 104 3.98 12.43 -8.35
CA SER A 104 4.04 10.98 -8.57
C SER A 104 5.44 10.48 -8.92
N MET A 105 6.21 11.32 -9.62
CA MET A 105 7.61 11.04 -9.95
C MET A 105 8.51 11.15 -8.71
N GLU A 106 8.32 12.19 -7.90
CA GLU A 106 9.07 12.39 -6.65
C GLU A 106 8.79 11.28 -5.62
N ALA A 107 7.55 10.80 -5.56
CA ALA A 107 7.18 9.66 -4.72
C ALA A 107 7.76 8.32 -5.21
N GLY A 108 8.31 8.28 -6.43
CA GLY A 108 8.87 7.08 -7.02
C GLY A 108 7.84 6.02 -7.43
N TRP A 109 6.58 6.42 -7.63
CA TRP A 109 5.52 5.48 -8.05
C TRP A 109 5.52 5.18 -9.54
N PHE A 110 6.04 6.11 -10.34
CA PHE A 110 6.09 6.01 -11.80
C PHE A 110 7.48 6.30 -12.33
N GLU A 111 7.75 5.74 -13.47
CA GLU A 111 8.87 6.09 -14.33
C GLU A 111 8.37 6.32 -15.76
N VAL A 112 9.09 7.09 -16.54
CA VAL A 112 8.78 7.34 -17.94
C VAL A 112 9.84 6.69 -18.81
N LYS A 113 9.42 5.73 -19.63
CA LYS A 113 10.30 5.10 -20.61
C LYS A 113 10.12 5.79 -21.97
N GLU A 114 11.21 6.30 -22.51
CA GLU A 114 11.25 6.82 -23.87
C GLU A 114 11.64 5.70 -24.84
N SER A 115 10.90 5.61 -25.93
CA SER A 115 11.20 4.68 -27.03
C SER A 115 11.16 5.44 -28.34
N VAL A 116 12.09 5.15 -29.18
CA VAL A 116 12.16 5.73 -30.53
C VAL A 116 11.49 4.77 -31.49
N LEU A 117 10.45 5.23 -32.18
CA LEU A 117 9.77 4.50 -33.22
C LEU A 117 10.07 5.17 -34.58
N GLU A 118 10.47 4.36 -35.53
CA GLU A 118 10.61 4.78 -36.91
C GLU A 118 9.31 4.47 -37.63
N ASN A 119 8.71 5.49 -38.26
CA ASN A 119 7.50 5.35 -39.03
C ASN A 119 7.84 4.82 -40.43
N PRO A 120 6.89 4.21 -41.15
CA PRO A 120 7.10 3.73 -42.50
C PRO A 120 7.53 4.80 -43.52
N ASP A 121 7.31 6.07 -43.19
CA ASP A 121 7.71 7.24 -44.00
C ASP A 121 9.15 7.71 -43.73
N GLY A 122 9.90 7.00 -42.88
CA GLY A 122 11.26 7.34 -42.46
C GLY A 122 11.36 8.42 -41.37
N SER A 123 10.22 8.93 -40.87
CA SER A 123 10.21 9.89 -39.78
C SER A 123 10.43 9.20 -38.42
N ILE A 124 11.18 9.84 -37.53
CA ILE A 124 11.45 9.35 -36.19
C ILE A 124 10.48 9.98 -35.19
N ARG A 125 9.79 9.14 -34.42
CA ARG A 125 8.88 9.57 -33.36
C ARG A 125 9.37 9.06 -32.00
N VAL A 126 9.56 9.97 -31.04
CA VAL A 126 9.82 9.62 -29.66
C VAL A 126 8.49 9.39 -28.94
N VAL A 127 8.29 8.19 -28.44
CA VAL A 127 7.10 7.83 -27.65
C VAL A 127 7.50 7.70 -26.19
N ARG A 128 6.79 8.42 -25.35
CA ARG A 128 6.94 8.36 -23.89
C ARG A 128 5.84 7.49 -23.29
N THR A 129 6.23 6.46 -22.59
CA THR A 129 5.31 5.52 -21.96
C THR A 129 5.46 5.56 -20.45
N PRO A 130 4.41 5.93 -19.71
CA PRO A 130 4.43 5.87 -18.25
C PRO A 130 4.38 4.42 -17.79
N LYS A 131 5.26 4.06 -16.90
CA LYS A 131 5.31 2.75 -16.25
C LYS A 131 5.21 2.92 -14.74
N VAL A 132 4.62 1.94 -14.09
CA VAL A 132 4.48 1.88 -12.64
C VAL A 132 5.64 1.09 -12.07
N THR A 133 6.40 1.69 -11.18
CA THR A 133 7.53 1.04 -10.50
C THR A 133 7.04 -0.04 -9.54
N GLY A 134 7.93 -0.92 -9.07
CA GLY A 134 7.59 -1.89 -8.02
C GLY A 134 6.96 -1.23 -6.80
N ARG A 135 7.54 -0.13 -6.32
CA ARG A 135 6.99 0.68 -5.23
C ARG A 135 5.58 1.22 -5.53
N GLY A 136 5.36 1.70 -6.75
CA GLY A 136 4.05 2.15 -7.19
C GLY A 136 3.03 1.02 -7.26
N GLN A 137 3.43 -0.17 -7.70
CA GLN A 137 2.56 -1.35 -7.74
C GLN A 137 2.04 -1.70 -6.34
N ILE A 138 2.91 -1.77 -5.35
CA ILE A 138 2.55 -2.06 -3.95
C ILE A 138 1.61 -0.97 -3.41
N TYR A 139 1.94 0.30 -3.64
CA TYR A 139 1.14 1.42 -3.18
C TYR A 139 -0.28 1.36 -3.74
N PHE A 140 -0.45 1.21 -5.04
CA PHE A 140 -1.77 1.18 -5.67
C PHE A 140 -2.55 -0.09 -5.34
N VAL A 141 -1.92 -1.26 -5.32
CA VAL A 141 -2.60 -2.50 -4.90
C VAL A 141 -3.15 -2.35 -3.48
N ASN A 142 -2.35 -1.87 -2.54
CA ASN A 142 -2.80 -1.62 -1.16
C ASN A 142 -3.91 -0.58 -1.09
N LYS A 143 -3.82 0.49 -1.88
CA LYS A 143 -4.83 1.55 -1.90
C LYS A 143 -6.18 1.03 -2.39
N PHE A 144 -6.21 0.21 -3.42
CA PHE A 144 -7.46 -0.36 -3.94
C PHE A 144 -8.02 -1.50 -3.09
N LEU A 145 -7.19 -2.25 -2.39
CA LEU A 145 -7.63 -3.32 -1.48
C LEU A 145 -8.13 -2.80 -0.12
N ARG A 146 -7.78 -1.56 0.24
CA ARG A 146 -8.24 -0.91 1.48
C ARG A 146 -9.10 0.31 1.16
N PRO A 147 -10.38 0.12 0.79
CA PRO A 147 -11.25 1.22 0.35
C PRO A 147 -11.53 2.26 1.45
N GLU A 148 -11.32 1.94 2.72
CA GLU A 148 -11.51 2.87 3.83
C GLU A 148 -10.44 3.97 3.90
N ALA A 149 -9.20 3.69 3.47
CA ALA A 149 -8.15 4.69 3.39
C ALA A 149 -8.41 5.74 2.29
N VAL A 150 -9.15 5.37 1.24
CA VAL A 150 -9.49 6.26 0.11
C VAL A 150 -10.57 7.27 0.49
N ARG A 151 -11.48 6.91 1.41
CA ARG A 151 -12.57 7.81 1.84
C ARG A 151 -12.09 8.94 2.76
N SER A 152 -11.06 8.71 3.56
CA SER A 152 -10.55 9.72 4.49
C SER A 152 -9.78 10.86 3.80
N GLU A 153 -9.12 10.60 2.68
CA GLU A 153 -8.41 11.64 1.93
C GLU A 153 -9.35 12.52 1.08
N SER A 154 -10.47 11.98 0.61
CA SER A 154 -11.47 12.75 -0.15
C SER A 154 -12.36 13.65 0.72
N ALA A 155 -12.46 13.36 2.02
CA ALA A 155 -13.25 14.17 2.97
C ALA A 155 -12.49 15.37 3.52
N SER A 156 -11.16 15.41 3.39
CA SER A 156 -10.31 16.49 3.91
C SER A 156 -10.12 17.68 2.95
N GLY A 157 -10.78 17.65 1.80
CA GLY A 157 -10.65 18.68 0.75
C GLY A 157 -11.67 19.82 0.78
N THR A 158 -12.61 19.83 1.70
CA THR A 158 -13.55 20.95 1.84
C THR A 158 -13.07 21.89 2.95
N ARG A 159 -12.11 22.74 2.63
CA ARG A 159 -11.91 23.97 3.40
C ARG A 159 -13.01 24.94 3.02
N GLU A 160 -13.94 25.13 3.92
CA GLU A 160 -14.81 26.30 3.96
C GLU A 160 -13.99 27.58 3.82
N VAL A 161 -14.24 28.28 2.75
CA VAL A 161 -13.90 29.72 2.66
C VAL A 161 -15.02 30.45 3.39
N ILE A 162 -14.77 30.78 4.64
CA ILE A 162 -15.59 31.77 5.35
C ILE A 162 -15.07 33.13 4.90
N ILE A 163 -15.99 33.85 4.29
CA ILE A 163 -15.86 35.27 3.96
C ILE A 163 -15.84 36.11 5.23
#